data_27c208788d9086f345b676b7ca431431
#
_entry.id   27c208788d9086f345b676b7ca431431
#
_cell.length_a   1.000
_cell.length_b   1.000
_cell.length_c   1.000
_cell.angle_alpha   90.00
_cell.angle_beta   90.00
_cell.angle_gamma   90.00
#
_symmetry.space_group_name_H-M   'P 1'
#
loop_
_entity.id
_entity.type
_entity.pdbx_description
1 polymer ?
#
loop_
_entity_poly.entity_id
_entity_poly.type
_entity_poly.pdbx_seq_one_letter_code
_entity_poly.pdbx_strand_id
1 'polypeptide(L)'
;MSEKDKLTQSIFEMYQEYPFPDINYKMDYSLPLIRFLNDNAEKGKKNLLDGANVLEAGCGTGNTIIKLAETCPTGNFTGVDMTVNSLKIAKKNSDIKNLKNLNFQEQNILNLDLGKKFNIIFCIGVLHHLADMQKGMQSLVSHLEDDGYLIMWLYGKDGRFKLNLNQRMLSVLFQNENSLKKKVELTKKILRNESNKYLDCHFNVPESKIEDKWEEAVSYTH
;
A
#
# COMPACT_ATOMS: atom_id res chain seq x y z
N MET A 1 -3.39 -24.64 9.47
CA MET A 1 -3.35 -23.23 9.01
C MET A 1 -4.73 -22.87 8.53
N SER A 2 -5.35 -21.84 9.07
CA SER A 2 -6.68 -21.39 8.66
C SER A 2 -6.67 -20.80 7.23
N GLU A 3 -7.84 -20.61 6.60
CA GLU A 3 -7.90 -19.92 5.30
C GLU A 3 -7.37 -18.49 5.39
N LYS A 4 -7.64 -17.80 6.52
CA LYS A 4 -7.11 -16.45 6.77
C LYS A 4 -5.58 -16.43 6.86
N ASP A 5 -4.97 -17.46 7.48
CA ASP A 5 -3.50 -17.56 7.56
C ASP A 5 -2.89 -17.79 6.18
N LYS A 6 -3.51 -18.66 5.36
CA LYS A 6 -3.07 -18.90 3.98
C LYS A 6 -3.13 -17.64 3.13
N LEU A 7 -4.22 -16.87 3.24
CA LEU A 7 -4.35 -15.60 2.52
C LEU A 7 -3.28 -14.59 2.96
N THR A 8 -3.07 -14.43 4.26
CA THR A 8 -2.01 -13.56 4.79
C THR A 8 -0.63 -13.97 4.27
N GLN A 9 -0.35 -15.27 4.26
CA GLN A 9 0.91 -15.81 3.75
C GLN A 9 1.11 -15.53 2.26
N SER A 10 0.07 -15.75 1.43
CA SER A 10 0.14 -15.46 -0.01
C SER A 10 0.39 -13.99 -0.31
N ILE A 11 -0.26 -13.08 0.43
CA ILE A 11 -0.05 -11.64 0.31
C ILE A 11 1.38 -11.27 0.70
N PHE A 12 1.87 -11.82 1.81
CA PHE A 12 3.26 -11.64 2.25
C PHE A 12 4.25 -12.07 1.16
N GLU A 13 4.11 -13.30 0.63
CA GLU A 13 5.00 -13.83 -0.41
C GLU A 13 5.01 -12.98 -1.66
N MET A 14 3.83 -12.50 -2.09
CA MET A 14 3.72 -11.64 -3.25
C MET A 14 4.47 -10.32 -3.07
N TYR A 15 4.23 -9.58 -1.98
CA TYR A 15 4.90 -8.30 -1.74
C TYR A 15 6.37 -8.45 -1.32
N GLN A 16 6.76 -9.60 -0.78
CA GLN A 16 8.16 -9.92 -0.52
C GLN A 16 8.94 -10.14 -1.82
N GLU A 17 8.32 -10.76 -2.83
CA GLU A 17 8.91 -10.98 -4.17
C GLU A 17 8.83 -9.71 -5.04
N TYR A 18 7.71 -8.98 -4.93
CA TYR A 18 7.41 -7.78 -5.72
C TYR A 18 7.06 -6.61 -4.78
N PRO A 19 8.06 -5.91 -4.21
CA PRO A 19 7.83 -4.76 -3.33
C PRO A 19 7.09 -3.64 -4.04
N PHE A 20 6.05 -3.08 -3.39
CA PHE A 20 5.21 -2.01 -3.93
C PHE A 20 5.29 -0.75 -3.04
N PRO A 21 5.19 0.46 -3.62
CA PRO A 21 5.25 0.75 -5.06
C PRO A 21 6.65 0.53 -5.64
N ASP A 22 6.72 0.20 -6.94
CA ASP A 22 7.99 0.13 -7.67
C ASP A 22 8.69 1.51 -7.70
N ILE A 23 10.01 1.51 -7.88
CA ILE A 23 10.85 2.71 -7.96
C ILE A 23 10.40 3.70 -9.04
N ASN A 24 9.72 3.21 -10.08
CA ASN A 24 9.17 4.01 -11.17
C ASN A 24 7.75 4.55 -10.91
N TYR A 25 7.16 4.20 -9.76
CA TYR A 25 5.79 4.59 -9.42
C TYR A 25 5.71 6.09 -9.16
N LYS A 26 4.95 6.80 -10.00
CA LYS A 26 4.90 8.27 -10.01
C LYS A 26 3.76 8.86 -9.18
N MET A 27 2.84 8.05 -8.67
CA MET A 27 1.74 8.57 -7.85
C MET A 27 2.27 9.04 -6.49
N ASP A 28 1.96 10.26 -6.17
CA ASP A 28 2.34 10.93 -4.95
C ASP A 28 1.08 11.33 -4.18
N TYR A 29 0.81 10.61 -3.11
CA TYR A 29 -0.33 10.92 -2.24
C TYR A 29 0.00 11.92 -1.13
N SER A 30 1.27 12.29 -0.95
CA SER A 30 1.69 13.16 0.15
C SER A 30 1.07 14.55 0.06
N LEU A 31 1.12 15.20 -1.11
CA LEU A 31 0.53 16.54 -1.29
C LEU A 31 -0.99 16.58 -1.11
N PRO A 32 -1.79 15.68 -1.71
CA PRO A 32 -3.22 15.59 -1.41
C PRO A 32 -3.52 15.36 0.07
N LEU A 33 -2.75 14.51 0.74
CA LEU A 33 -2.91 14.22 2.17
C LEU A 33 -2.58 15.44 3.04
N ILE A 34 -1.49 16.14 2.77
CA ILE A 34 -1.11 17.38 3.48
C ILE A 34 -2.20 18.46 3.30
N ARG A 35 -2.70 18.63 2.08
CA ARG A 35 -3.81 19.57 1.81
C ARG A 35 -5.05 19.19 2.60
N PHE A 36 -5.48 17.93 2.51
CA PHE A 36 -6.64 17.43 3.24
C PHE A 36 -6.51 17.67 4.76
N LEU A 37 -5.34 17.40 5.34
CA LEU A 37 -5.08 17.64 6.76
C LEU A 37 -5.16 19.13 7.11
N ASN A 38 -4.54 19.98 6.30
CA ASN A 38 -4.54 21.41 6.55
C ASN A 38 -5.93 22.06 6.38
N ASP A 39 -6.71 21.59 5.39
CA ASP A 39 -8.07 22.08 5.13
C ASP A 39 -9.05 21.66 6.25
N ASN A 40 -8.77 20.57 6.93
CA ASN A 40 -9.57 20.04 8.04
C ASN A 40 -8.97 20.35 9.41
N ALA A 41 -7.85 21.07 9.49
CA ALA A 41 -7.29 21.51 10.75
C ALA A 41 -8.22 22.52 11.45
N GLU A 42 -8.32 22.41 12.77
CA GLU A 42 -8.97 23.44 13.56
C GLU A 42 -8.38 24.83 13.29
N LYS A 43 -9.24 25.86 13.31
CA LYS A 43 -8.81 27.25 13.12
C LYS A 43 -7.65 27.61 14.06
N GLY A 44 -6.49 27.89 13.49
CA GLY A 44 -5.27 28.24 14.23
C GLY A 44 -4.14 27.22 14.18
N LYS A 45 -4.41 25.96 13.78
CA LYS A 45 -3.36 24.96 13.52
C LYS A 45 -2.96 25.01 12.06
N LYS A 46 -1.75 25.50 11.77
CA LYS A 46 -1.28 25.64 10.37
C LYS A 46 -0.81 24.35 9.72
N ASN A 47 -0.41 23.34 10.51
CA ASN A 47 0.07 22.06 10.01
C ASN A 47 -0.15 20.98 11.08
N LEU A 48 -1.05 20.03 10.82
CA LEU A 48 -1.35 18.93 11.75
C LEU A 48 -0.19 17.94 11.93
N LEU A 49 0.79 17.98 11.05
CA LEU A 49 1.98 17.13 11.13
C LEU A 49 3.06 17.70 12.05
N ASP A 50 3.01 19.00 12.41
CA ASP A 50 4.02 19.65 13.24
C ASP A 50 4.04 19.06 14.65
N GLY A 51 5.19 18.47 15.03
CA GLY A 51 5.38 17.81 16.31
C GLY A 51 4.58 16.51 16.48
N ALA A 52 3.79 16.12 15.50
CA ALA A 52 2.93 14.93 15.57
C ALA A 52 3.71 13.62 15.46
N ASN A 53 3.23 12.59 16.16
CA ASN A 53 3.59 11.21 15.92
C ASN A 53 2.70 10.67 14.80
N VAL A 54 3.31 10.27 13.68
CA VAL A 54 2.62 9.84 12.46
C VAL A 54 2.99 8.41 12.13
N LEU A 55 2.00 7.57 11.88
CA LEU A 55 2.16 6.19 11.42
C LEU A 55 1.66 6.06 9.98
N GLU A 56 2.43 5.43 9.12
CA GLU A 56 1.92 4.83 7.87
C GLU A 56 1.92 3.30 8.01
N ALA A 57 0.72 2.72 8.06
CA ALA A 57 0.50 1.29 8.18
C ALA A 57 0.39 0.64 6.79
N GLY A 58 1.33 -0.25 6.47
CA GLY A 58 1.53 -0.80 5.14
C GLY A 58 2.27 0.20 4.24
N CYS A 59 3.40 0.73 4.72
CA CYS A 59 4.14 1.79 4.02
C CYS A 59 4.85 1.32 2.75
N GLY A 60 4.94 0.01 2.51
CA GLY A 60 5.65 -0.55 1.36
C GLY A 60 7.07 -0.02 1.25
N THR A 61 7.45 0.47 0.08
CA THR A 61 8.79 1.07 -0.18
C THR A 61 8.94 2.50 0.34
N GLY A 62 7.97 3.00 1.12
CA GLY A 62 8.04 4.26 1.85
C GLY A 62 7.73 5.51 1.03
N ASN A 63 7.13 5.38 -0.15
CA ASN A 63 6.96 6.50 -1.09
C ASN A 63 6.21 7.70 -0.48
N THR A 64 5.13 7.46 0.26
CA THR A 64 4.33 8.53 0.88
C THR A 64 5.00 9.08 2.13
N ILE A 65 5.37 8.19 3.08
CA ILE A 65 5.87 8.62 4.38
C ILE A 65 7.22 9.34 4.31
N ILE A 66 8.08 8.96 3.37
CA ILE A 66 9.36 9.63 3.12
C ILE A 66 9.13 11.09 2.70
N LYS A 67 8.16 11.34 1.82
CA LYS A 67 7.83 12.70 1.39
C LYS A 67 7.17 13.51 2.49
N LEU A 68 6.31 12.90 3.30
CA LEU A 68 5.73 13.56 4.47
C LEU A 68 6.82 13.96 5.46
N ALA A 69 7.75 13.05 5.77
CA ALA A 69 8.86 13.32 6.68
C ALA A 69 9.81 14.39 6.15
N GLU A 70 10.06 14.45 4.84
CA GLU A 70 10.85 15.48 4.17
C GLU A 70 10.16 16.85 4.24
N THR A 71 8.84 16.88 4.06
CA THR A 71 8.06 18.13 4.05
C THR A 71 7.85 18.70 5.45
N CYS A 72 7.82 17.85 6.48
CA CYS A 72 7.59 18.26 7.87
C CYS A 72 8.71 17.74 8.79
N PRO A 73 9.83 18.44 8.89
CA PRO A 73 10.98 18.03 9.69
C PRO A 73 10.72 17.94 11.21
N THR A 74 9.69 18.62 11.70
CA THR A 74 9.30 18.66 13.12
C THR A 74 8.43 17.47 13.55
N GLY A 75 7.79 16.79 12.60
CA GLY A 75 7.00 15.57 12.86
C GLY A 75 7.88 14.35 13.09
N ASN A 76 7.35 13.34 13.78
CA ASN A 76 7.99 12.05 14.03
C ASN A 76 7.25 10.95 13.26
N PHE A 77 7.91 10.35 12.28
CA PHE A 77 7.28 9.42 11.34
C PHE A 77 7.71 7.99 11.62
N THR A 78 6.75 7.07 11.54
CA THR A 78 6.98 5.63 11.63
C THR A 78 6.28 4.95 10.46
N GLY A 79 7.03 4.23 9.64
CA GLY A 79 6.48 3.36 8.59
C GLY A 79 6.50 1.92 9.05
N VAL A 80 5.38 1.20 8.90
CA VAL A 80 5.34 -0.24 9.16
C VAL A 80 4.90 -1.00 7.93
N ASP A 81 5.54 -2.13 7.71
CA ASP A 81 5.16 -3.08 6.67
C ASP A 81 5.48 -4.49 7.13
N MET A 82 4.79 -5.50 6.60
CA MET A 82 5.06 -6.89 6.94
C MET A 82 6.20 -7.49 6.11
N THR A 83 6.68 -6.81 5.07
CA THR A 83 7.67 -7.33 4.13
C THR A 83 9.03 -6.66 4.29
N VAL A 84 10.03 -7.46 4.62
CA VAL A 84 11.41 -7.00 4.83
C VAL A 84 12.01 -6.37 3.58
N ASN A 85 11.66 -6.89 2.39
CA ASN A 85 12.20 -6.36 1.14
C ASN A 85 11.70 -4.95 0.85
N SER A 86 10.41 -4.67 1.08
CA SER A 86 9.86 -3.31 0.98
C SER A 86 10.56 -2.36 1.94
N LEU A 87 10.71 -2.77 3.22
CA LEU A 87 11.36 -1.95 4.24
C LEU A 87 12.84 -1.67 3.96
N LYS A 88 13.58 -2.61 3.37
CA LYS A 88 14.97 -2.37 2.92
C LYS A 88 15.03 -1.26 1.88
N ILE A 89 14.10 -1.25 0.92
CA ILE A 89 14.01 -0.21 -0.10
C ILE A 89 13.62 1.12 0.55
N ALA A 90 12.60 1.12 1.41
CA ALA A 90 12.14 2.30 2.13
C ALA A 90 13.28 2.95 2.94
N LYS A 91 14.02 2.14 3.70
CA LYS A 91 15.17 2.60 4.48
C LYS A 91 16.26 3.19 3.60
N LYS A 92 16.64 2.50 2.52
CA LYS A 92 17.62 3.03 1.55
C LYS A 92 17.20 4.39 0.99
N ASN A 93 15.93 4.54 0.61
CA ASN A 93 15.41 5.79 0.06
C ASN A 93 15.40 6.92 1.11
N SER A 94 15.07 6.62 2.35
CA SER A 94 15.13 7.55 3.48
C SER A 94 16.57 7.97 3.81
N ASP A 95 17.51 7.03 3.80
CA ASP A 95 18.93 7.29 4.05
C ASP A 95 19.54 8.23 2.99
N ILE A 96 19.18 8.05 1.71
CA ILE A 96 19.60 8.95 0.61
C ILE A 96 19.15 10.39 0.88
N LYS A 97 17.97 10.57 1.49
CA LYS A 97 17.42 11.89 1.84
C LYS A 97 17.89 12.39 3.21
N ASN A 98 18.69 11.59 3.92
CA ASN A 98 19.25 11.90 5.24
C ASN A 98 18.18 12.27 6.29
N LEU A 99 16.98 11.66 6.22
CA LEU A 99 15.88 11.91 7.14
C LEU A 99 16.18 11.31 8.52
N LYS A 100 16.07 12.15 9.58
CA LYS A 100 16.31 11.74 10.98
C LYS A 100 15.03 11.57 11.78
N ASN A 101 13.93 12.03 11.24
CA ASN A 101 12.60 12.02 11.86
C ASN A 101 11.70 10.87 11.37
N LEU A 102 12.28 9.86 10.67
CA LEU A 102 11.58 8.72 10.11
C LEU A 102 12.27 7.42 10.51
N ASN A 103 11.49 6.45 10.97
CA ASN A 103 11.95 5.09 11.20
C ASN A 103 11.01 4.07 10.53
N PHE A 104 11.52 2.85 10.32
CA PHE A 104 10.75 1.74 9.74
C PHE A 104 10.81 0.52 10.63
N GLN A 105 9.68 -0.19 10.77
CA GLN A 105 9.56 -1.40 11.57
C GLN A 105 8.80 -2.49 10.81
N GLU A 106 9.28 -3.73 10.91
CA GLU A 106 8.55 -4.89 10.42
C GLU A 106 7.42 -5.21 11.37
N GLN A 107 6.17 -5.03 10.92
CA GLN A 107 4.99 -5.26 11.72
C GLN A 107 3.83 -5.77 10.85
N ASN A 108 3.01 -6.65 11.42
CA ASN A 108 1.74 -7.05 10.81
C ASN A 108 0.62 -6.19 11.39
N ILE A 109 -0.13 -5.51 10.53
CA ILE A 109 -1.25 -4.64 10.93
C ILE A 109 -2.30 -5.39 11.77
N LEU A 110 -2.46 -6.70 11.54
CA LEU A 110 -3.40 -7.51 12.32
C LEU A 110 -3.02 -7.63 13.81
N ASN A 111 -1.76 -7.36 14.16
CA ASN A 111 -1.23 -7.50 15.51
C ASN A 111 -0.11 -6.47 15.74
N LEU A 112 -0.42 -5.18 15.57
CA LEU A 112 0.54 -4.11 15.82
C LEU A 112 0.95 -4.09 17.29
N ASP A 113 2.25 -3.91 17.52
CA ASP A 113 2.83 -3.65 18.84
C ASP A 113 3.95 -2.61 18.69
N LEU A 114 3.58 -1.34 18.85
CA LEU A 114 4.48 -0.21 18.63
C LEU A 114 4.83 0.52 19.94
N GLY A 115 4.23 0.11 21.08
CA GLY A 115 4.49 0.65 22.41
C GLY A 115 4.15 2.14 22.57
N LYS A 116 3.47 2.74 21.58
CA LYS A 116 3.05 4.15 21.59
C LYS A 116 1.80 4.38 20.76
N LYS A 117 1.15 5.51 20.99
CA LYS A 117 0.03 6.01 20.20
C LYS A 117 0.48 7.06 19.20
N PHE A 118 -0.36 7.33 18.20
CA PHE A 118 -0.10 8.24 17.10
C PHE A 118 -1.21 9.27 16.97
N ASN A 119 -0.84 10.51 16.68
CA ASN A 119 -1.78 11.58 16.39
C ASN A 119 -2.43 11.39 15.03
N ILE A 120 -1.70 10.82 14.08
CA ILE A 120 -2.20 10.57 12.73
C ILE A 120 -1.74 9.18 12.27
N ILE A 121 -2.69 8.41 11.77
CA ILE A 121 -2.41 7.10 11.15
C ILE A 121 -2.89 7.13 9.70
N PHE A 122 -2.00 6.84 8.76
CA PHE A 122 -2.32 6.60 7.36
C PHE A 122 -2.38 5.09 7.10
N CYS A 123 -3.40 4.64 6.36
CA CYS A 123 -3.50 3.28 5.85
C CYS A 123 -4.07 3.32 4.42
N ILE A 124 -3.17 3.49 3.46
CA ILE A 124 -3.51 3.81 2.08
C ILE A 124 -3.38 2.59 1.19
N GLY A 125 -4.51 2.08 0.70
CA GLY A 125 -4.51 0.95 -0.24
C GLY A 125 -4.16 -0.41 0.38
N VAL A 126 -4.31 -0.58 1.71
CA VAL A 126 -3.81 -1.76 2.42
C VAL A 126 -4.91 -2.60 3.07
N LEU A 127 -5.83 -1.99 3.82
CA LEU A 127 -6.81 -2.74 4.64
C LEU A 127 -7.64 -3.76 3.87
N HIS A 128 -7.96 -3.47 2.62
CA HIS A 128 -8.75 -4.37 1.77
C HIS A 128 -7.96 -5.62 1.30
N HIS A 129 -6.65 -5.66 1.54
CA HIS A 129 -5.82 -6.85 1.31
C HIS A 129 -5.73 -7.75 2.54
N LEU A 130 -6.08 -7.25 3.73
CA LEU A 130 -5.97 -8.05 4.95
C LEU A 130 -6.98 -9.18 4.98
N ALA A 131 -6.56 -10.33 5.48
CA ALA A 131 -7.43 -11.49 5.70
C ALA A 131 -8.57 -11.21 6.72
N ASP A 132 -8.38 -10.20 7.57
CA ASP A 132 -9.37 -9.70 8.51
C ASP A 132 -9.28 -8.17 8.61
N MET A 133 -10.04 -7.50 7.75
CA MET A 133 -10.06 -6.04 7.69
C MET A 133 -10.55 -5.42 9.02
N GLN A 134 -11.53 -6.04 9.67
CA GLN A 134 -12.07 -5.54 10.94
C GLN A 134 -11.01 -5.61 12.05
N LYS A 135 -10.30 -6.72 12.15
CA LYS A 135 -9.20 -6.86 13.11
C LYS A 135 -8.07 -5.86 12.83
N GLY A 136 -7.72 -5.67 11.56
CA GLY A 136 -6.74 -4.65 11.14
C GLY A 136 -7.18 -3.24 11.56
N MET A 137 -8.44 -2.89 11.32
CA MET A 137 -9.02 -1.62 11.75
C MET A 137 -8.94 -1.42 13.26
N GLN A 138 -9.35 -2.43 14.04
CA GLN A 138 -9.28 -2.39 15.51
C GLN A 138 -7.84 -2.19 16.00
N SER A 139 -6.89 -2.87 15.37
CA SER A 139 -5.47 -2.74 15.67
C SER A 139 -4.96 -1.31 15.41
N LEU A 140 -5.34 -0.68 14.30
CA LEU A 140 -4.99 0.72 14.01
C LEU A 140 -5.61 1.68 15.04
N VAL A 141 -6.90 1.53 15.31
CA VAL A 141 -7.62 2.40 16.26
C VAL A 141 -7.03 2.30 17.67
N SER A 142 -6.59 1.12 18.11
CA SER A 142 -5.95 0.96 19.43
C SER A 142 -4.63 1.72 19.58
N HIS A 143 -3.98 2.05 18.45
CA HIS A 143 -2.74 2.85 18.40
C HIS A 143 -3.00 4.34 18.12
N LEU A 144 -4.25 4.76 17.98
CA LEU A 144 -4.60 6.15 17.75
C LEU A 144 -4.76 6.90 19.07
N GLU A 145 -4.32 8.16 19.12
CA GLU A 145 -4.65 9.07 20.23
C GLU A 145 -6.16 9.36 20.24
N ASP A 146 -6.70 9.77 21.39
CA ASP A 146 -8.16 9.97 21.56
C ASP A 146 -8.70 11.07 20.62
N ASP A 147 -7.90 12.08 20.31
CA ASP A 147 -8.17 13.17 19.34
C ASP A 147 -7.43 12.99 18.00
N GLY A 148 -6.95 11.79 17.74
CA GLY A 148 -6.14 11.48 16.55
C GLY A 148 -6.98 11.27 15.28
N TYR A 149 -6.31 11.31 14.14
CA TYR A 149 -6.90 11.13 12.82
C TYR A 149 -6.46 9.82 12.19
N LEU A 150 -7.43 8.97 11.82
CA LEU A 150 -7.20 7.78 10.98
C LEU A 150 -7.63 8.07 9.55
N ILE A 151 -6.68 8.10 8.63
CA ILE A 151 -6.91 8.38 7.22
C ILE A 151 -6.71 7.10 6.43
N MET A 152 -7.77 6.67 5.77
CA MET A 152 -7.77 5.42 5.02
C MET A 152 -8.19 5.64 3.58
N TRP A 153 -7.55 4.92 2.69
CA TRP A 153 -8.01 4.78 1.32
C TRP A 153 -8.28 3.31 1.00
N LEU A 154 -9.53 3.05 0.61
CA LEU A 154 -10.02 1.72 0.26
C LEU A 154 -10.51 1.71 -1.18
N TYR A 155 -10.44 0.55 -1.79
CA TYR A 155 -10.99 0.38 -3.13
C TYR A 155 -12.52 0.33 -3.10
N GLY A 156 -13.17 1.18 -3.90
CA GLY A 156 -14.61 1.13 -4.13
C GLY A 156 -15.00 -0.08 -4.98
N LYS A 157 -16.02 -0.82 -4.56
CA LYS A 157 -16.50 -2.02 -5.25
C LYS A 157 -16.87 -1.76 -6.71
N ASP A 158 -17.59 -0.67 -6.95
CA ASP A 158 -18.14 -0.37 -8.29
C ASP A 158 -17.06 0.21 -9.21
N GLY A 159 -16.17 1.04 -8.69
CA GLY A 159 -15.06 1.62 -9.46
C GLY A 159 -14.04 0.59 -9.96
N ARG A 160 -14.05 -0.62 -9.42
CA ARG A 160 -13.12 -1.70 -9.79
C ARG A 160 -13.79 -2.88 -10.50
N PHE A 161 -15.02 -2.73 -10.94
CA PHE A 161 -15.75 -3.82 -11.59
C PHE A 161 -14.96 -4.48 -12.72
N LYS A 162 -14.39 -3.68 -13.63
CA LYS A 162 -13.60 -4.18 -14.75
C LYS A 162 -12.34 -4.91 -14.30
N LEU A 163 -11.63 -4.36 -13.33
CA LEU A 163 -10.44 -4.99 -12.78
C LEU A 163 -10.78 -6.33 -12.10
N ASN A 164 -11.84 -6.36 -11.30
CA ASN A 164 -12.33 -7.59 -10.65
C ASN A 164 -12.72 -8.67 -11.66
N LEU A 165 -13.31 -8.27 -12.81
CA LEU A 165 -13.63 -9.20 -13.88
C LEU A 165 -12.37 -9.82 -14.49
N ASN A 166 -11.36 -8.99 -14.76
CA ASN A 166 -10.07 -9.46 -15.29
C ASN A 166 -9.34 -10.38 -14.31
N GLN A 167 -9.36 -10.06 -13.04
CA GLN A 167 -8.78 -10.91 -11.98
C GLN A 167 -9.47 -12.28 -11.93
N ARG A 168 -10.81 -12.32 -12.02
CA ARG A 168 -11.54 -13.58 -12.09
C ARG A 168 -11.18 -14.40 -13.34
N MET A 169 -11.07 -13.75 -14.50
CA MET A 169 -10.61 -14.40 -15.73
C MET A 169 -9.21 -14.98 -15.58
N LEU A 170 -8.26 -14.20 -15.06
CA LEU A 170 -6.90 -14.66 -14.81
C LEU A 170 -6.85 -15.79 -13.78
N SER A 171 -7.68 -15.74 -12.73
CA SER A 171 -7.73 -16.81 -11.73
C SER A 171 -8.21 -18.14 -12.34
N VAL A 172 -9.14 -18.10 -13.28
CA VAL A 172 -9.58 -19.30 -14.04
C VAL A 172 -8.48 -19.79 -14.97
N LEU A 173 -7.82 -18.90 -15.71
CA LEU A 173 -6.73 -19.26 -16.60
C LEU A 173 -5.53 -19.88 -15.86
N PHE A 174 -5.27 -19.42 -14.66
CA PHE A 174 -4.12 -19.85 -13.85
C PHE A 174 -4.47 -20.82 -12.72
N GLN A 175 -5.66 -21.41 -12.72
CA GLN A 175 -6.12 -22.30 -11.65
C GLN A 175 -5.16 -23.48 -11.37
N ASN A 176 -4.44 -23.94 -12.39
CA ASN A 176 -3.48 -25.05 -12.32
C ASN A 176 -2.02 -24.58 -12.26
N GLU A 177 -1.75 -23.28 -12.23
CA GLU A 177 -0.39 -22.75 -12.14
C GLU A 177 -0.10 -22.32 -10.69
N ASN A 178 0.88 -22.95 -10.06
CA ASN A 178 1.27 -22.65 -8.67
C ASN A 178 2.41 -21.64 -8.56
N SER A 179 3.13 -21.38 -9.66
CA SER A 179 4.26 -20.44 -9.64
C SER A 179 3.78 -19.01 -9.83
N LEU A 180 3.94 -18.17 -8.80
CA LEU A 180 3.65 -16.73 -8.88
C LEU A 180 4.43 -16.07 -10.02
N LYS A 181 5.72 -16.39 -10.18
CA LYS A 181 6.55 -15.86 -11.26
C LYS A 181 5.99 -16.17 -12.65
N LYS A 182 5.52 -17.41 -12.87
CA LYS A 182 4.88 -17.76 -14.16
C LYS A 182 3.56 -17.05 -14.35
N LYS A 183 2.72 -16.91 -13.31
CA LYS A 183 1.48 -16.11 -13.38
C LYS A 183 1.77 -14.67 -13.80
N VAL A 184 2.79 -14.03 -13.21
CA VAL A 184 3.23 -12.69 -13.57
C VAL A 184 3.70 -12.60 -15.03
N GLU A 185 4.58 -13.52 -15.46
CA GLU A 185 5.08 -13.55 -16.84
C GLU A 185 3.95 -13.74 -17.87
N LEU A 186 3.02 -14.64 -17.59
CA LEU A 186 1.86 -14.89 -18.47
C LEU A 186 0.91 -13.69 -18.49
N THR A 187 0.65 -13.06 -17.34
CA THR A 187 -0.18 -11.85 -17.27
C THR A 187 0.45 -10.73 -18.09
N LYS A 188 1.76 -10.47 -17.95
CA LYS A 188 2.47 -9.48 -18.76
C LYS A 188 2.37 -9.78 -20.27
N LYS A 189 2.47 -11.05 -20.68
CA LYS A 189 2.28 -11.45 -22.09
C LYS A 189 0.85 -11.20 -22.58
N ILE A 190 -0.17 -11.50 -21.74
CA ILE A 190 -1.56 -11.23 -22.08
C ILE A 190 -1.79 -9.73 -22.25
N LEU A 191 -1.28 -8.91 -21.33
CA LEU A 191 -1.43 -7.44 -21.37
C LEU A 191 -0.71 -6.78 -22.55
N ARG A 192 0.42 -7.36 -23.01
CA ARG A 192 1.21 -6.85 -24.16
C ARG A 192 0.70 -7.31 -25.50
N ASN A 193 -0.24 -8.25 -25.54
CA ASN A 193 -0.71 -8.80 -26.82
C ASN A 193 -1.78 -7.91 -27.43
N GLU A 194 -1.40 -7.05 -28.39
CA GLU A 194 -2.26 -6.10 -29.10
C GLU A 194 -3.47 -6.72 -29.80
N SER A 195 -3.44 -8.03 -30.09
CA SER A 195 -4.57 -8.73 -30.72
C SER A 195 -5.76 -8.95 -29.77
N ASN A 196 -5.61 -8.67 -28.51
CA ASN A 196 -6.64 -8.84 -27.50
C ASN A 196 -7.51 -7.56 -27.31
N LYS A 197 -8.21 -7.13 -28.38
CA LYS A 197 -9.12 -5.98 -28.37
C LYS A 197 -10.17 -6.00 -27.22
N TYR A 198 -10.49 -7.18 -26.70
CA TYR A 198 -11.37 -7.34 -25.53
C TYR A 198 -10.70 -6.92 -24.23
N LEU A 199 -9.37 -7.02 -24.12
CA LEU A 199 -8.60 -6.55 -22.99
C LEU A 199 -8.23 -5.07 -23.14
N ASP A 200 -8.02 -4.58 -24.36
CA ASP A 200 -7.69 -3.18 -24.67
C ASP A 200 -8.75 -2.20 -24.20
N CYS A 201 -10.03 -2.55 -24.31
CA CYS A 201 -11.10 -1.69 -23.78
C CYS A 201 -11.07 -1.59 -22.25
N HIS A 202 -10.34 -2.46 -21.57
CA HIS A 202 -10.27 -2.55 -20.11
C HIS A 202 -8.91 -2.17 -19.55
N PHE A 203 -7.85 -2.37 -20.34
CA PHE A 203 -6.48 -2.10 -19.99
C PHE A 203 -5.86 -1.03 -20.90
N ASN A 204 -6.61 -0.12 -21.45
CA ASN A 204 -6.06 0.95 -22.32
C ASN A 204 -4.90 1.70 -21.62
N VAL A 205 -3.85 0.93 -21.32
CA VAL A 205 -2.67 1.33 -20.57
C VAL A 205 -1.57 1.47 -21.61
N PRO A 206 -1.00 2.66 -21.77
CA PRO A 206 0.19 2.85 -22.58
C PRO A 206 1.24 1.79 -22.19
N GLU A 207 1.97 1.26 -23.14
CA GLU A 207 2.99 0.22 -22.93
C GLU A 207 3.94 0.57 -21.78
N SER A 208 4.24 1.86 -21.59
CA SER A 208 5.01 2.40 -20.46
C SER A 208 4.37 2.22 -19.06
N LYS A 209 3.09 1.82 -18.99
CA LYS A 209 2.36 1.60 -17.73
C LYS A 209 1.94 0.15 -17.50
N ILE A 210 2.30 -0.78 -18.39
CA ILE A 210 1.96 -2.20 -18.24
C ILE A 210 2.64 -2.76 -16.99
N GLU A 211 3.85 -2.32 -16.68
CA GLU A 211 4.59 -2.75 -15.48
C GLU A 211 3.86 -2.35 -14.19
N ASP A 212 3.12 -1.23 -14.17
CA ASP A 212 2.37 -0.76 -13.00
C ASP A 212 1.02 -1.48 -12.82
N LYS A 213 0.50 -2.08 -13.90
CA LYS A 213 -0.86 -2.65 -13.92
C LYS A 213 -0.92 -4.15 -13.65
N TRP A 214 0.17 -4.89 -13.92
CA TRP A 214 0.17 -6.34 -13.68
C TRP A 214 0.05 -6.67 -12.18
N GLU A 215 0.60 -5.82 -11.31
CA GLU A 215 0.52 -5.99 -9.86
C GLU A 215 -0.94 -5.96 -9.39
N GLU A 216 -1.73 -5.00 -9.87
CA GLU A 216 -3.16 -4.94 -9.60
C GLU A 216 -3.90 -6.18 -10.13
N ALA A 217 -3.50 -6.69 -11.31
CA ALA A 217 -4.13 -7.85 -11.91
C ALA A 217 -3.81 -9.17 -11.19
N VAL A 218 -2.59 -9.31 -10.66
CA VAL A 218 -2.14 -10.55 -10.01
C VAL A 218 -2.42 -10.57 -8.51
N SER A 219 -2.44 -9.44 -7.83
CA SER A 219 -2.59 -9.35 -6.37
C SER A 219 -3.84 -10.03 -5.79
N TYR A 220 -4.81 -10.39 -6.61
CA TYR A 220 -6.07 -11.03 -6.20
C TYR A 220 -6.33 -12.39 -6.85
N THR A 221 -5.35 -13.00 -7.50
CA THR A 221 -5.49 -14.35 -8.07
C THR A 221 -5.22 -15.47 -7.06
N HIS A 222 -5.29 -15.16 -5.79
CA HIS A 222 -5.07 -16.10 -4.67
C HIS A 222 -6.37 -16.64 -4.11
#